data_1378bb24f1bce75bc87d05d746e03037
#
_entry.id   1378bb24f1bce75bc87d05d746e03037
#
_cell.length_a   1.000
_cell.length_b   1.000
_cell.length_c   1.000
_cell.angle_alpha   90.00
_cell.angle_beta   90.00
_cell.angle_gamma   90.00
#
_symmetry.space_group_name_H-M   'P 1'
#
loop_
_entity.id
_entity.type
_entity.pdbx_description
1 polymer ?
#
loop_
_entity_poly.entity_id
_entity_poly.type
_entity_poly.pdbx_seq_one_letter_code
_entity_poly.pdbx_strand_id
1 'polypeptide(L)'
;MTFIRDRKKGKVGTSWVAVDFDPVKPGRFQEIKNLSVYNAHSSQTLDIYIGIYAVGAFRRYYYKSGLSAGDVYQIPNPLYLTDSDNIRIMLKGSGADTDYEISYHGFEQ
;
A
#
# COMPACT_ATOMS: atom_id res chain seq x y z
N MET A 1 5.43 -13.42 -18.84
CA MET A 1 4.84 -12.34 -18.03
C MET A 1 3.54 -12.84 -17.43
N THR A 2 3.41 -12.73 -16.13
CA THR A 2 2.24 -13.19 -15.37
C THR A 2 1.51 -12.00 -14.79
N PHE A 3 0.20 -11.96 -14.94
CA PHE A 3 -0.63 -10.96 -14.28
C PHE A 3 -0.72 -11.31 -12.79
N ILE A 4 -0.52 -10.29 -11.94
CA ILE A 4 -0.62 -10.45 -10.48
C ILE A 4 -1.58 -9.42 -9.92
N ARG A 5 -2.23 -9.79 -8.83
CA ARG A 5 -3.07 -8.89 -8.04
C ARG A 5 -3.14 -9.38 -6.61
N ASP A 6 -3.37 -8.46 -5.71
CA ASP A 6 -3.60 -8.78 -4.30
C ASP A 6 -4.40 -7.67 -3.65
N ARG A 7 -4.91 -7.96 -2.47
CA ARG A 7 -5.61 -6.96 -1.66
C ARG A 7 -5.56 -7.32 -0.20
N LYS A 8 -5.64 -6.29 0.65
CA LYS A 8 -5.73 -6.42 2.09
C LYS A 8 -6.71 -5.40 2.62
N LYS A 9 -7.38 -5.75 3.72
CA LYS A 9 -8.28 -4.83 4.42
C LYS A 9 -8.09 -5.00 5.92
N GLY A 10 -8.41 -3.96 6.65
CA GLY A 10 -8.29 -3.98 8.11
C GLY A 10 -8.65 -2.65 8.72
N LYS A 11 -8.16 -2.45 9.93
CA LYS A 11 -8.40 -1.24 10.71
C LYS A 11 -7.10 -0.75 11.31
N VAL A 12 -6.94 0.55 11.41
CA VAL A 12 -5.81 1.19 12.08
C VAL A 12 -6.29 2.22 13.09
N GLY A 13 -5.48 2.43 14.11
CA GLY A 13 -5.71 3.47 15.10
C GLY A 13 -4.96 4.75 14.76
N THR A 14 -4.60 5.52 15.78
CA THR A 14 -3.96 6.83 15.63
C THR A 14 -2.43 6.77 15.59
N SER A 15 -1.85 5.58 15.60
CA SER A 15 -0.41 5.36 15.42
C SER A 15 -0.13 4.74 14.07
N TRP A 16 1.06 5.02 13.51
CA TRP A 16 1.48 4.42 12.24
C TRP A 16 1.59 2.91 12.34
N VAL A 17 0.97 2.22 11.39
CA VAL A 17 1.01 0.75 11.27
C VAL A 17 1.48 0.38 9.87
N ALA A 18 2.39 -0.59 9.79
CA ALA A 18 2.86 -1.12 8.52
C ALA A 18 1.95 -2.24 8.03
N VAL A 19 1.56 -2.18 6.77
CA VAL A 19 0.87 -3.26 6.07
C VAL A 19 1.78 -3.72 4.95
N ASP A 20 2.27 -4.96 5.05
CA ASP A 20 3.24 -5.52 4.11
C ASP A 20 2.59 -6.56 3.22
N PHE A 21 2.89 -6.48 1.92
CA PHE A 21 2.59 -7.55 0.97
C PHE A 21 3.77 -8.49 0.86
N ASP A 22 3.55 -9.66 0.25
CA ASP A 22 4.59 -10.68 0.15
C ASP A 22 5.79 -10.20 -0.66
N PRO A 23 7.03 -10.56 -0.24
CA PRO A 23 8.23 -10.22 -1.00
C PRO A 23 8.24 -10.87 -2.38
N VAL A 24 8.86 -10.18 -3.31
CA VAL A 24 9.14 -10.74 -4.65
C VAL A 24 10.07 -11.93 -4.51
N LYS A 25 9.73 -13.04 -5.15
CA LYS A 25 10.52 -14.28 -5.10
C LYS A 25 11.88 -14.11 -5.81
N PRO A 26 12.89 -14.88 -5.40
CA PRO A 26 14.20 -14.84 -6.03
C PRO A 26 14.14 -14.97 -7.56
N GLY A 27 14.88 -14.11 -8.26
CA GLY A 27 14.96 -14.11 -9.71
C GLY A 27 13.73 -13.52 -10.42
N ARG A 28 12.78 -12.99 -9.67
CA ARG A 28 11.57 -12.37 -10.23
C ARG A 28 11.66 -10.85 -10.20
N PHE A 29 10.81 -10.25 -11.03
CA PHE A 29 10.66 -8.82 -11.14
C PHE A 29 9.16 -8.51 -11.23
N GLN A 30 8.71 -7.46 -10.56
CA GLN A 30 7.31 -7.03 -10.60
C GLN A 30 7.18 -5.57 -11.01
N GLU A 31 6.18 -5.30 -11.82
CA GLU A 31 5.70 -3.96 -12.10
C GLU A 31 4.29 -3.83 -11.52
N ILE A 32 4.14 -2.95 -10.53
CA ILE A 32 2.85 -2.69 -9.90
C ILE A 32 2.25 -1.45 -10.56
N LYS A 33 1.21 -1.66 -11.35
CA LYS A 33 0.63 -0.60 -12.18
C LYS A 33 -0.42 0.22 -11.48
N ASN A 34 -1.28 -0.42 -10.72
CA ASN A 34 -2.37 0.25 -10.02
C ASN A 34 -2.38 -0.24 -8.59
N LEU A 35 -2.11 0.68 -7.67
CA LEU A 35 -2.23 0.43 -6.25
C LEU A 35 -3.12 1.51 -5.68
N SER A 36 -4.18 1.09 -5.00
CA SER A 36 -5.18 1.99 -4.44
C SER A 36 -5.35 1.73 -2.97
N VAL A 37 -5.51 2.81 -2.21
CA VAL A 37 -5.90 2.74 -0.80
C VAL A 37 -7.25 3.41 -0.68
N TYR A 38 -8.25 2.67 -0.25
CA TYR A 38 -9.60 3.14 -0.02
C TYR A 38 -9.82 3.36 1.47
N ASN A 39 -10.30 4.54 1.84
CA ASN A 39 -10.74 4.83 3.20
C ASN A 39 -12.19 4.35 3.35
N ALA A 40 -12.37 3.19 3.93
CA ALA A 40 -13.68 2.56 4.09
C ALA A 40 -14.41 3.00 5.35
N HIS A 41 -13.83 3.91 6.12
CA HIS A 41 -14.50 4.44 7.32
C HIS A 41 -15.59 5.45 6.95
N SER A 42 -16.57 5.62 7.83
CA SER A 42 -17.71 6.50 7.57
C SER A 42 -17.41 7.99 7.85
N SER A 43 -16.37 8.31 8.63
CA SER A 43 -16.11 9.69 9.06
C SER A 43 -14.65 10.05 9.30
N GLN A 44 -13.77 9.07 9.57
CA GLN A 44 -12.37 9.35 9.90
C GLN A 44 -11.51 9.45 8.65
N THR A 45 -10.36 10.13 8.78
CA THR A 45 -9.40 10.28 7.68
C THR A 45 -8.24 9.31 7.85
N LEU A 46 -7.51 9.06 6.74
CA LEU A 46 -6.30 8.25 6.72
C LEU A 46 -5.11 9.09 6.25
N ASP A 47 -3.97 8.92 6.93
CA ASP A 47 -2.68 9.34 6.42
C ASP A 47 -1.95 8.11 5.89
N ILE A 48 -1.30 8.23 4.75
CA ILE A 48 -0.79 7.09 3.98
C ILE A 48 0.61 7.39 3.47
N TYR A 49 1.55 6.45 3.70
CA TYR A 49 2.79 6.35 2.93
C TYR A 49 2.76 5.07 2.13
N ILE A 50 3.16 5.13 0.87
CA ILE A 50 3.28 3.96 -0.01
C ILE A 50 4.70 3.89 -0.51
N GLY A 51 5.31 2.74 -0.40
CA GLY A 51 6.66 2.54 -0.88
C GLY A 51 7.09 1.09 -0.90
N ILE A 52 8.41 0.91 -0.97
CA ILE A 52 9.05 -0.38 -1.09
C ILE A 52 9.94 -0.60 0.13
N TYR A 53 9.74 -1.73 0.79
CA TYR A 53 10.63 -2.18 1.85
C TYR A 53 11.66 -3.14 1.25
N ALA A 54 12.92 -2.78 1.38
CA ALA A 54 14.03 -3.53 0.81
C ALA A 54 15.25 -3.45 1.72
N VAL A 55 15.88 -4.60 1.99
CA VAL A 55 17.14 -4.66 2.75
C VAL A 55 17.06 -3.91 4.09
N GLY A 56 15.97 -4.12 4.82
CA GLY A 56 15.78 -3.51 6.14
C GLY A 56 15.43 -2.02 6.13
N ALA A 57 15.14 -1.44 4.98
CA ALA A 57 14.81 -0.02 4.87
C ALA A 57 13.50 0.21 4.09
N PHE A 58 12.71 1.15 4.58
CA PHE A 58 11.50 1.57 3.90
C PHE A 58 11.79 2.80 3.05
N ARG A 59 11.58 2.67 1.73
CA ARG A 59 11.70 3.77 0.77
C ARG A 59 10.30 4.27 0.44
N ARG A 60 10.00 5.52 0.83
CA ARG A 60 8.70 6.15 0.62
C ARG A 60 8.67 6.81 -0.74
N TYR A 61 7.70 6.43 -1.57
CA TYR A 61 7.51 7.01 -2.89
C TYR A 61 6.32 7.94 -2.95
N TYR A 62 5.26 7.66 -2.20
CA TYR A 62 4.03 8.43 -2.24
C TYR A 62 3.51 8.69 -0.83
N TYR A 63 2.96 9.88 -0.64
CA TYR A 63 2.36 10.31 0.60
C TYR A 63 1.01 10.96 0.35
N LYS A 64 0.00 10.60 1.13
CA LYS A 64 -1.30 11.26 1.14
C LYS A 64 -1.69 11.54 2.57
N SER A 65 -1.90 12.83 2.87
CA SER A 65 -2.41 13.27 4.17
C SER A 65 -3.91 13.49 4.09
N GLY A 66 -4.62 13.01 5.11
CA GLY A 66 -6.03 13.31 5.28
C GLY A 66 -6.93 12.80 4.16
N LEU A 67 -6.73 11.55 3.73
CA LEU A 67 -7.66 10.92 2.78
C LEU A 67 -9.03 10.82 3.43
N SER A 68 -10.01 11.49 2.85
CA SER A 68 -11.37 11.56 3.41
C SER A 68 -12.08 10.21 3.39
N ALA A 69 -13.04 10.06 4.31
CA ALA A 69 -13.90 8.88 4.34
C ALA A 69 -14.59 8.67 2.98
N GLY A 70 -14.54 7.46 2.48
CA GLY A 70 -15.13 7.10 1.20
C GLY A 70 -14.27 7.44 -0.02
N ASP A 71 -13.11 8.07 0.16
CA ASP A 71 -12.23 8.42 -0.95
C ASP A 71 -11.18 7.35 -1.20
N VAL A 72 -10.61 7.37 -2.41
CA VAL A 72 -9.54 6.47 -2.86
C VAL A 72 -8.32 7.30 -3.20
N TYR A 73 -7.16 6.86 -2.74
CA TYR A 73 -5.87 7.35 -3.23
C TYR A 73 -5.24 6.28 -4.12
N GLN A 74 -4.93 6.64 -5.35
CA GLN A 74 -4.27 5.75 -6.30
C GLN A 74 -2.90 6.31 -6.64
N ILE A 75 -1.87 5.45 -6.67
CA ILE A 75 -0.52 5.89 -7.04
C ILE A 75 -0.51 6.43 -8.47
N PRO A 76 0.17 7.57 -8.72
CA PRO A 76 0.18 8.19 -10.05
C PRO A 76 1.10 7.49 -11.05
N ASN A 77 2.10 6.75 -10.58
CA ASN A 77 3.08 6.05 -11.42
C ASN A 77 3.33 4.64 -10.88
N PRO A 78 3.72 3.70 -11.75
CA PRO A 78 4.00 2.33 -11.32
C PRO A 78 5.13 2.23 -10.31
N LEU A 79 5.11 1.18 -9.49
CA LEU A 79 6.23 0.76 -8.66
C LEU A 79 6.90 -0.45 -9.29
N TYR A 80 8.23 -0.49 -9.23
CA TYR A 80 9.03 -1.58 -9.77
C TYR A 80 9.78 -2.27 -8.62
N LEU A 81 9.53 -3.58 -8.47
CA LEU A 81 10.09 -4.38 -7.40
C LEU A 81 10.98 -5.46 -7.97
N THR A 82 12.11 -5.67 -7.33
CA THR A 82 13.03 -6.76 -7.64
C THR A 82 13.07 -7.77 -6.50
N ASP A 83 13.87 -8.77 -6.66
CA ASP A 83 14.09 -9.84 -5.71
C ASP A 83 14.14 -9.34 -4.26
N SER A 84 13.33 -9.94 -3.41
CA SER A 84 13.21 -9.68 -1.97
C SER A 84 12.55 -8.36 -1.58
N ASP A 85 12.25 -7.48 -2.52
CA ASP A 85 11.49 -6.27 -2.24
C ASP A 85 10.04 -6.62 -1.91
N ASN A 86 9.40 -5.83 -1.05
CA ASN A 86 7.96 -5.92 -0.89
C ASN A 86 7.30 -4.53 -0.85
N ILE A 87 6.05 -4.48 -1.27
CA ILE A 87 5.25 -3.27 -1.08
C ILE A 87 4.97 -3.13 0.41
N ARG A 88 5.24 -1.93 0.94
CA ARG A 88 4.83 -1.56 2.29
C ARG A 88 3.98 -0.32 2.25
N ILE A 89 2.89 -0.35 2.99
CA ILE A 89 2.01 0.80 3.16
C ILE A 89 1.95 1.10 4.64
N MET A 90 2.26 2.36 5.00
CA MET A 90 2.10 2.84 6.36
C MET A 90 0.79 3.60 6.44
N LEU A 91 -0.02 3.27 7.42
CA LEU A 91 -1.34 3.85 7.60
C LEU A 91 -1.51 4.37 9.03
N LYS A 92 -2.19 5.50 9.14
CA LYS A 92 -2.59 6.08 10.42
C LYS A 92 -3.96 6.72 10.25
N GLY A 93 -4.87 6.41 11.15
CA GLY A 93 -6.20 7.01 11.16
C GLY A 93 -6.26 8.26 12.03
N SER A 94 -7.29 9.08 11.79
CA SER A 94 -7.58 10.22 12.66
C SER A 94 -8.26 9.83 13.98
N GLY A 95 -8.67 8.58 14.10
CA GLY A 95 -9.29 8.02 15.30
C GLY A 95 -9.13 6.51 15.34
N ALA A 96 -9.69 5.87 16.37
CA ALA A 96 -9.63 4.43 16.54
C ALA A 96 -10.43 3.71 15.43
N ASP A 97 -9.98 2.52 15.07
CA ASP A 97 -10.70 1.61 14.16
C ASP A 97 -11.04 2.23 12.80
N THR A 98 -10.10 2.98 12.22
CA THR A 98 -10.27 3.53 10.88
C THR A 98 -10.08 2.42 9.84
N ASP A 99 -11.15 2.10 9.12
CA ASP A 99 -11.17 1.03 8.12
C ASP A 99 -10.41 1.42 6.87
N TYR A 100 -9.64 0.47 6.33
CA TYR A 100 -8.94 0.65 5.07
C TYR A 100 -9.08 -0.59 4.19
N GLU A 101 -8.98 -0.39 2.88
CA GLU A 101 -8.84 -1.46 1.90
C GLU A 101 -7.74 -1.08 0.91
N ILE A 102 -6.81 -2.00 0.70
CA ILE A 102 -5.70 -1.80 -0.24
C ILE A 102 -5.82 -2.86 -1.32
N SER A 103 -5.67 -2.44 -2.57
CA SER A 103 -5.64 -3.36 -3.70
C SER A 103 -4.61 -2.92 -4.73
N TYR A 104 -4.02 -3.89 -5.42
CA TYR A 104 -3.14 -3.60 -6.54
C TYR A 104 -3.22 -4.67 -7.60
N HIS A 105 -2.79 -4.32 -8.80
CA HIS A 105 -2.49 -5.27 -9.85
C HIS A 105 -1.25 -4.85 -10.63
N GLY A 106 -0.68 -5.80 -11.33
CA GLY A 106 0.52 -5.58 -12.12
C GLY A 106 0.95 -6.84 -12.82
N PHE A 107 2.25 -6.92 -13.11
CA PHE A 107 2.83 -8.03 -13.84
C PHE A 107 4.10 -8.52 -13.16
N GLU A 108 4.36 -9.82 -13.28
CA GLU A 108 5.59 -10.45 -12.80
C GLU A 108 6.30 -11.13 -13.96
N GLN A 109 7.61 -10.98 -14.00
CA GLN A 109 8.49 -11.66 -14.95
C GLN A 109 9.50 -12.52 -14.23
#